data_fc7c9b5e883974851bcc7d97aad9627e
#
_entry.id   fc7c9b5e883974851bcc7d97aad9627e
#
_cell.length_a   1.000
_cell.length_b   1.000
_cell.length_c   1.000
_cell.angle_alpha   90.00
_cell.angle_beta   90.00
_cell.angle_gamma   90.00
#
_symmetry.space_group_name_H-M   'P 1'
#
loop_
_entity.id
_entity.type
_entity.pdbx_description
1 polymer ?
#
loop_
_entity_poly.entity_id
_entity_poly.type
_entity_poly.pdbx_seq_one_letter_code
_entity_poly.pdbx_strand_id
1 'polypeptide(L)'
;MSFNTFGKIFRFTTWGESHGPAIGCIVDGCPPNIPISEKEIQKDMDKRRPGQSKFTTQRKESDKVSILSGVFQGKTTGTPISMIIYNEDKRSRDYESIKDKFRPGHADFTYFKKYGIRDYRGGGRQSARETASRVAAGAIAKIVLKKIIGKKFSIVGAVTQLGIMGCNSLKWNDKEIRRNPFFCPDKSSVKLWEKYLLGIRKSGSSCGAVIELRARGIPVGLGSPIYSKLDADIASALMSINAVKGVNIGAGMGSAYLTGEENSDEIRGGAGKISFKSNKAGGILGGISSGQEIIASFAVKPTSSILNSRETINKKGKNTKISVKGRHDPCVGIRAVPIGEAMIACVILDQYMMNKAQCS
;
A
#
# COMPACT_ATOMS: atom_id res chain seq x y z
N MET A 1 20.55 2.40 -13.93
CA MET A 1 19.21 1.87 -14.28
C MET A 1 18.16 2.45 -13.33
N SER A 2 16.94 2.63 -13.81
CA SER A 2 15.81 3.13 -13.02
C SER A 2 14.79 1.99 -12.84
N PHE A 3 14.39 1.73 -11.57
CA PHE A 3 13.46 0.65 -11.25
C PHE A 3 12.05 1.22 -11.07
N ASN A 4 11.25 1.24 -12.13
CA ASN A 4 9.85 1.68 -12.12
C ASN A 4 8.87 0.53 -12.43
N THR A 5 9.39 -0.70 -12.55
CA THR A 5 8.63 -1.92 -12.80
C THR A 5 8.70 -2.82 -11.58
N PHE A 6 7.56 -3.40 -11.20
CA PHE A 6 7.40 -4.35 -10.11
C PHE A 6 6.80 -5.65 -10.65
N GLY A 7 7.19 -6.80 -10.08
CA GLY A 7 6.73 -8.15 -10.49
C GLY A 7 7.63 -8.79 -11.53
N LYS A 8 7.42 -10.09 -11.75
CA LYS A 8 8.20 -10.94 -12.67
C LYS A 8 7.36 -11.38 -13.88
N ILE A 9 6.31 -12.18 -13.64
CA ILE A 9 5.34 -12.60 -14.67
C ILE A 9 4.18 -11.59 -14.70
N PHE A 10 3.44 -11.43 -13.59
CA PHE A 10 2.50 -10.34 -13.44
C PHE A 10 3.25 -9.10 -12.99
N ARG A 11 3.55 -8.23 -13.91
CA ARG A 11 4.36 -7.05 -13.66
C ARG A 11 3.64 -5.76 -14.06
N PHE A 12 4.01 -4.68 -13.41
CA PHE A 12 3.49 -3.37 -13.79
C PHE A 12 4.56 -2.29 -13.69
N THR A 13 4.53 -1.36 -14.63
CA THR A 13 5.37 -0.16 -14.64
C THR A 13 4.49 1.04 -14.33
N THR A 14 4.89 1.87 -13.34
CA THR A 14 4.18 3.11 -13.02
C THR A 14 4.93 4.32 -13.53
N TRP A 15 4.21 5.37 -13.95
CA TRP A 15 4.76 6.60 -14.51
C TRP A 15 3.97 7.83 -14.07
N GLY A 16 4.53 9.01 -14.30
CA GLY A 16 3.92 10.32 -14.06
C GLY A 16 4.22 10.90 -12.67
N GLU A 17 4.05 12.21 -12.54
CA GLU A 17 4.32 13.03 -11.36
C GLU A 17 3.04 13.60 -10.76
N SER A 18 3.07 13.93 -9.45
CA SER A 18 1.89 14.37 -8.69
C SER A 18 1.27 15.68 -9.20
N HIS A 19 2.04 16.53 -9.87
CA HIS A 19 1.62 17.81 -10.45
C HIS A 19 1.85 17.86 -11.98
N GLY A 20 2.21 16.73 -12.59
CA GLY A 20 2.19 16.52 -14.04
C GLY A 20 0.74 16.43 -14.58
N PRO A 21 0.55 16.25 -15.89
CA PRO A 21 -0.79 16.14 -16.48
C PRO A 21 -1.55 14.91 -15.98
N ALA A 22 -0.87 13.79 -15.86
CA ALA A 22 -1.44 12.51 -15.46
C ALA A 22 -0.42 11.63 -14.74
N ILE A 23 -0.90 10.57 -14.13
CA ILE A 23 -0.15 9.40 -13.69
C ILE A 23 -0.79 8.16 -14.31
N GLY A 24 -0.06 7.06 -14.35
CA GLY A 24 -0.63 5.82 -14.89
C GLY A 24 0.24 4.62 -14.62
N CYS A 25 -0.20 3.49 -15.12
CA CYS A 25 0.56 2.25 -15.14
C CYS A 25 0.30 1.45 -16.41
N ILE A 26 1.26 0.61 -16.74
CA ILE A 26 1.12 -0.44 -17.75
C ILE A 26 1.27 -1.76 -17.00
N VAL A 27 0.24 -2.60 -17.07
CA VAL A 27 0.25 -3.97 -16.51
C VAL A 27 0.51 -4.94 -17.64
N ASP A 28 1.51 -5.79 -17.44
CA ASP A 28 1.88 -6.84 -18.40
C ASP A 28 1.82 -8.22 -17.70
N GLY A 29 1.66 -9.29 -18.49
CA GLY A 29 1.50 -10.65 -17.98
C GLY A 29 0.12 -10.95 -17.36
N CYS A 30 -0.88 -10.12 -17.60
CA CYS A 30 -2.24 -10.44 -17.19
C CYS A 30 -2.81 -11.55 -18.08
N PRO A 31 -3.38 -12.67 -17.52
CA PRO A 31 -3.99 -13.71 -18.31
C PRO A 31 -5.12 -13.19 -19.22
N PRO A 32 -5.32 -13.76 -20.43
CA PRO A 32 -6.42 -13.38 -21.31
C PRO A 32 -7.78 -13.88 -20.79
N ASN A 33 -8.86 -13.37 -21.39
CA ASN A 33 -10.25 -13.78 -21.13
C ASN A 33 -10.76 -13.54 -19.70
N ILE A 34 -10.13 -12.65 -18.94
CA ILE A 34 -10.62 -12.21 -17.64
C ILE A 34 -11.61 -11.08 -17.86
N PRO A 35 -12.87 -11.19 -17.40
CA PRO A 35 -13.82 -10.08 -17.42
C PRO A 35 -13.29 -8.93 -16.58
N ILE A 36 -13.26 -7.73 -17.14
CA ILE A 36 -12.73 -6.53 -16.50
C ILE A 36 -13.44 -5.28 -17.01
N SER A 37 -13.61 -4.30 -16.12
CA SER A 37 -14.12 -2.99 -16.48
C SER A 37 -13.48 -1.89 -15.62
N GLU A 38 -13.46 -0.67 -16.13
CA GLU A 38 -13.05 0.50 -15.36
C GLU A 38 -13.87 0.65 -14.06
N LYS A 39 -15.16 0.34 -14.09
CA LYS A 39 -16.04 0.37 -12.92
C LYS A 39 -15.60 -0.58 -11.80
N GLU A 40 -15.06 -1.75 -12.15
CA GLU A 40 -14.55 -2.68 -11.13
C GLU A 40 -13.23 -2.20 -10.53
N ILE A 41 -12.32 -1.69 -11.34
CA ILE A 41 -11.06 -1.09 -10.88
C ILE A 41 -11.35 0.13 -10.01
N GLN A 42 -12.31 0.97 -10.40
CA GLN A 42 -12.68 2.19 -9.69
C GLN A 42 -13.12 1.93 -8.25
N LYS A 43 -13.71 0.78 -7.93
CA LYS A 43 -14.09 0.42 -6.56
C LYS A 43 -12.90 0.42 -5.59
N ASP A 44 -11.72 -0.01 -6.03
CA ASP A 44 -10.51 0.03 -5.21
C ASP A 44 -9.85 1.42 -5.25
N MET A 45 -9.90 2.11 -6.38
CA MET A 45 -9.45 3.50 -6.51
C MET A 45 -10.20 4.43 -5.56
N ASP A 46 -11.52 4.27 -5.45
CA ASP A 46 -12.36 5.07 -4.57
C ASP A 46 -11.99 4.93 -3.09
N LYS A 47 -11.54 3.77 -2.65
CA LYS A 47 -11.05 3.58 -1.27
C LYS A 47 -9.75 4.34 -0.99
N ARG A 48 -8.93 4.57 -2.02
CA ARG A 48 -7.61 5.21 -1.90
C ARG A 48 -7.67 6.72 -2.13
N ARG A 49 -8.58 7.24 -2.94
CA ARG A 49 -8.60 8.65 -3.37
C ARG A 49 -8.50 9.64 -2.20
N PRO A 50 -7.91 10.82 -2.41
CA PRO A 50 -7.87 11.86 -1.38
C PRO A 50 -9.25 12.49 -1.14
N GLY A 51 -9.43 13.17 0.00
CA GLY A 51 -10.63 13.96 0.27
C GLY A 51 -11.88 13.14 0.69
N GLN A 52 -11.72 11.88 1.12
CA GLN A 52 -12.85 11.02 1.51
C GLN A 52 -13.47 11.40 2.86
N SER A 53 -12.74 12.06 3.73
CA SER A 53 -13.21 12.46 5.06
C SER A 53 -12.53 13.72 5.54
N LYS A 54 -13.08 14.33 6.62
CA LYS A 54 -12.45 15.47 7.31
C LYS A 54 -11.07 15.14 7.92
N PHE A 55 -10.67 13.87 7.94
CA PHE A 55 -9.41 13.38 8.49
C PHE A 55 -8.34 13.14 7.44
N THR A 56 -8.66 13.26 6.16
CA THR A 56 -7.71 13.15 5.05
C THR A 56 -7.43 14.52 4.43
N THR A 57 -6.50 14.56 3.48
CA THR A 57 -6.15 15.79 2.76
C THR A 57 -7.38 16.45 2.12
N GLN A 58 -7.37 17.78 2.03
CA GLN A 58 -8.41 18.56 1.34
C GLN A 58 -8.25 18.56 -0.20
N ARG A 59 -7.20 17.93 -0.74
CA ARG A 59 -7.04 17.75 -2.19
C ARG A 59 -8.20 16.90 -2.70
N LYS A 60 -8.85 17.34 -3.77
CA LYS A 60 -9.97 16.63 -4.39
C LYS A 60 -9.52 16.07 -5.73
N GLU A 61 -9.50 14.77 -5.84
CA GLU A 61 -9.21 14.06 -7.09
C GLU A 61 -10.31 13.03 -7.30
N SER A 62 -10.79 12.90 -8.50
CA SER A 62 -11.75 11.83 -8.85
C SER A 62 -11.06 10.46 -8.87
N ASP A 63 -9.74 10.45 -9.12
CA ASP A 63 -8.94 9.26 -9.40
C ASP A 63 -9.60 8.35 -10.45
N LYS A 64 -10.33 8.96 -11.40
CA LYS A 64 -11.00 8.23 -12.47
C LYS A 64 -9.95 7.54 -13.34
N VAL A 65 -10.03 6.23 -13.41
CA VAL A 65 -9.16 5.41 -14.24
C VAL A 65 -9.77 5.21 -15.61
N SER A 66 -8.95 5.33 -16.66
CA SER A 66 -9.32 4.97 -18.04
C SER A 66 -8.38 3.90 -18.56
N ILE A 67 -8.93 2.85 -19.17
CA ILE A 67 -8.19 1.78 -19.82
C ILE A 67 -7.96 2.17 -21.28
N LEU A 68 -6.69 2.16 -21.72
CA LEU A 68 -6.31 2.59 -23.07
C LEU A 68 -5.96 1.41 -23.98
N SER A 69 -5.62 0.24 -23.42
CA SER A 69 -5.24 -0.97 -24.20
C SER A 69 -5.41 -2.24 -23.38
N GLY A 70 -5.24 -3.39 -24.03
CA GLY A 70 -5.22 -4.70 -23.39
C GLY A 70 -6.59 -5.26 -22.99
N VAL A 71 -7.69 -4.60 -23.41
CA VAL A 71 -9.07 -5.06 -23.17
C VAL A 71 -9.88 -4.96 -24.46
N PHE A 72 -10.61 -6.03 -24.77
CA PHE A 72 -11.54 -6.09 -25.90
C PHE A 72 -12.85 -6.73 -25.45
N GLN A 73 -13.99 -6.14 -25.78
CA GLN A 73 -15.33 -6.60 -25.38
C GLN A 73 -15.45 -6.94 -23.87
N GLY A 74 -14.85 -6.09 -23.01
CA GLY A 74 -14.90 -6.27 -21.55
C GLY A 74 -14.03 -7.41 -21.00
N LYS A 75 -13.09 -7.96 -21.79
CA LYS A 75 -12.17 -9.03 -21.38
C LYS A 75 -10.73 -8.64 -21.67
N THR A 76 -9.81 -9.11 -20.83
CA THR A 76 -8.36 -8.98 -21.08
C THR A 76 -7.95 -9.75 -22.32
N THR A 77 -6.99 -9.21 -23.08
CA THR A 77 -6.49 -9.82 -24.33
C THR A 77 -5.19 -10.61 -24.14
N GLY A 78 -4.54 -10.54 -22.96
CA GLY A 78 -3.21 -11.10 -22.74
C GLY A 78 -2.07 -10.14 -23.17
N THR A 79 -2.40 -8.99 -23.74
CA THR A 79 -1.44 -7.93 -24.11
C THR A 79 -1.39 -6.85 -23.03
N PRO A 80 -0.41 -5.92 -23.05
CA PRO A 80 -0.28 -4.92 -22.00
C PRO A 80 -1.52 -4.05 -21.80
N ILE A 81 -1.97 -3.96 -20.54
CA ILE A 81 -3.10 -3.13 -20.14
C ILE A 81 -2.55 -1.77 -19.69
N SER A 82 -2.76 -0.74 -20.50
CA SER A 82 -2.39 0.64 -20.16
C SER A 82 -3.55 1.34 -19.47
N MET A 83 -3.25 2.00 -18.35
CA MET A 83 -4.23 2.78 -17.58
C MET A 83 -3.69 4.18 -17.29
N ILE A 84 -4.57 5.18 -17.44
CA ILE A 84 -4.27 6.59 -17.17
C ILE A 84 -5.23 7.17 -16.14
N ILE A 85 -4.72 8.08 -15.30
CA ILE A 85 -5.45 8.82 -14.27
C ILE A 85 -5.02 10.27 -14.37
N TYR A 86 -5.91 11.17 -14.75
CA TYR A 86 -5.61 12.60 -14.87
C TYR A 86 -5.49 13.27 -13.51
N ASN A 87 -4.58 14.25 -13.40
CA ASN A 87 -4.46 15.07 -12.20
C ASN A 87 -5.36 16.31 -12.37
N GLU A 88 -6.38 16.42 -11.53
CA GLU A 88 -7.41 17.48 -11.61
C GLU A 88 -7.10 18.67 -10.68
N ASP A 89 -6.75 18.42 -9.42
CA ASP A 89 -6.57 19.44 -8.37
C ASP A 89 -5.08 19.68 -8.08
N LYS A 90 -4.36 20.24 -9.07
CA LYS A 90 -2.95 20.64 -8.97
C LYS A 90 -2.84 22.09 -8.51
N ARG A 91 -2.16 22.37 -7.37
CA ARG A 91 -1.87 23.71 -6.88
C ARG A 91 -0.36 23.93 -6.77
N SER A 92 0.30 24.09 -7.89
CA SER A 92 1.76 24.24 -7.95
C SER A 92 2.27 25.47 -7.21
N ARG A 93 1.48 26.54 -7.12
CA ARG A 93 1.79 27.78 -6.38
C ARG A 93 2.06 27.54 -4.89
N ASP A 94 1.44 26.52 -4.28
CA ASP A 94 1.63 26.20 -2.86
C ASP A 94 3.09 25.77 -2.51
N TYR A 95 3.88 25.44 -3.54
CA TYR A 95 5.26 24.96 -3.40
C TYR A 95 6.33 25.96 -3.83
N GLU A 96 5.95 27.13 -4.36
CA GLU A 96 6.89 28.13 -4.87
C GLU A 96 7.83 28.66 -3.76
N SER A 97 7.28 28.92 -2.57
CA SER A 97 8.05 29.42 -1.42
C SER A 97 9.09 28.45 -0.87
N ILE A 98 9.00 27.17 -1.26
CA ILE A 98 9.89 26.09 -0.77
C ILE A 98 10.72 25.44 -1.88
N LYS A 99 10.70 25.98 -3.12
CA LYS A 99 11.39 25.41 -4.28
C LYS A 99 12.89 25.22 -4.07
N ASP A 100 13.51 26.09 -3.31
CA ASP A 100 14.96 26.08 -3.04
C ASP A 100 15.32 25.47 -1.69
N LYS A 101 14.35 24.96 -0.92
CA LYS A 101 14.56 24.33 0.38
C LYS A 101 14.25 22.85 0.33
N PHE A 102 14.85 22.08 1.24
CA PHE A 102 14.57 20.65 1.36
C PHE A 102 13.71 20.39 2.59
N ARG A 103 12.60 19.69 2.43
CA ARG A 103 11.74 19.30 3.58
C ARG A 103 12.43 18.23 4.41
N PRO A 104 12.65 18.43 5.72
CA PRO A 104 13.20 17.41 6.60
C PRO A 104 12.33 16.14 6.60
N GLY A 105 12.96 14.97 6.52
CA GLY A 105 12.24 13.69 6.45
C GLY A 105 11.49 13.41 5.13
N HIS A 106 11.60 14.30 4.12
CA HIS A 106 11.10 14.10 2.76
C HIS A 106 12.24 13.71 1.82
N ALA A 107 11.92 13.12 0.68
CA ALA A 107 12.92 12.69 -0.31
C ALA A 107 13.54 13.85 -1.14
N ASP A 108 13.23 15.11 -0.84
CA ASP A 108 13.67 16.27 -1.61
C ASP A 108 15.19 16.34 -1.80
N PHE A 109 15.93 16.16 -0.69
CA PHE A 109 17.38 16.23 -0.69
C PHE A 109 18.01 15.05 -1.46
N THR A 110 17.59 13.84 -1.13
CA THR A 110 18.15 12.61 -1.71
C THR A 110 17.84 12.52 -3.21
N TYR A 111 16.64 12.94 -3.61
CA TYR A 111 16.25 12.99 -5.02
C TYR A 111 17.09 13.99 -5.80
N PHE A 112 17.25 15.21 -5.25
CA PHE A 112 18.08 16.24 -5.87
C PHE A 112 19.56 15.80 -5.98
N LYS A 113 20.11 15.20 -4.94
CA LYS A 113 21.50 14.70 -4.95
C LYS A 113 21.71 13.55 -5.94
N LYS A 114 20.71 12.68 -6.10
CA LYS A 114 20.81 11.53 -7.00
C LYS A 114 20.66 11.91 -8.47
N TYR A 115 19.71 12.79 -8.79
CA TYR A 115 19.33 13.08 -10.18
C TYR A 115 19.78 14.47 -10.67
N GLY A 116 20.35 15.32 -9.78
CA GLY A 116 20.74 16.69 -10.10
C GLY A 116 19.56 17.67 -10.25
N ILE A 117 18.35 17.15 -10.45
CA ILE A 117 17.12 17.89 -10.63
C ILE A 117 15.97 17.28 -9.80
N ARG A 118 15.03 18.09 -9.36
CA ARG A 118 13.77 17.63 -8.78
C ARG A 118 12.60 18.49 -9.23
N ASP A 119 11.45 17.91 -9.44
CA ASP A 119 10.20 18.65 -9.48
C ASP A 119 9.80 19.01 -8.05
N TYR A 120 9.85 20.30 -7.70
CA TYR A 120 9.49 20.77 -6.36
C TYR A 120 7.99 20.80 -6.11
N ARG A 121 7.18 20.69 -7.15
CA ARG A 121 5.73 20.77 -7.10
C ARG A 121 5.16 19.47 -6.49
N GLY A 122 4.71 19.52 -5.24
CA GLY A 122 4.10 18.39 -4.55
C GLY A 122 5.01 17.19 -4.24
N GLY A 123 6.22 17.15 -4.80
CA GLY A 123 7.19 16.08 -4.60
C GLY A 123 7.35 15.13 -5.79
N GLY A 124 6.79 15.46 -6.95
CA GLY A 124 7.01 14.73 -8.20
C GLY A 124 6.64 13.24 -8.09
N ARG A 125 7.55 12.39 -8.56
CA ARG A 125 7.42 10.92 -8.58
C ARG A 125 7.39 10.27 -7.19
N GLN A 126 8.02 10.88 -6.18
CA GLN A 126 8.06 10.38 -4.79
C GLN A 126 6.82 10.74 -3.96
N SER A 127 5.86 11.43 -4.54
CA SER A 127 4.60 11.77 -3.90
C SER A 127 3.72 10.53 -3.71
N ALA A 128 2.96 10.48 -2.61
CA ALA A 128 1.95 9.46 -2.38
C ALA A 128 0.85 9.41 -3.48
N ARG A 129 0.80 10.40 -4.39
CA ARG A 129 -0.08 10.40 -5.57
C ARG A 129 0.20 9.21 -6.50
N GLU A 130 1.46 8.84 -6.67
CA GLU A 130 1.92 7.70 -7.49
C GLU A 130 1.21 6.40 -7.11
N THR A 131 0.87 6.20 -5.84
CA THR A 131 0.23 4.98 -5.36
C THR A 131 -1.17 4.73 -5.94
N ALA A 132 -1.81 5.70 -6.58
CA ALA A 132 -3.04 5.46 -7.33
C ALA A 132 -2.83 4.48 -8.48
N SER A 133 -1.70 4.60 -9.18
CA SER A 133 -1.31 3.68 -10.25
C SER A 133 -1.09 2.26 -9.74
N ARG A 134 -0.50 2.11 -8.53
CA ARG A 134 -0.35 0.79 -7.89
C ARG A 134 -1.69 0.17 -7.52
N VAL A 135 -2.64 0.98 -7.02
CA VAL A 135 -3.99 0.50 -6.68
C VAL A 135 -4.73 0.06 -7.94
N ALA A 136 -4.59 0.78 -9.05
CA ALA A 136 -5.17 0.37 -10.34
C ALA A 136 -4.60 -0.99 -10.80
N ALA A 137 -3.28 -1.19 -10.75
CA ALA A 137 -2.65 -2.47 -11.07
C ALA A 137 -3.09 -3.59 -10.11
N GLY A 138 -3.12 -3.31 -8.80
CA GLY A 138 -3.56 -4.25 -7.78
C GLY A 138 -5.05 -4.62 -7.87
N ALA A 139 -5.89 -3.73 -8.37
CA ALA A 139 -7.30 -4.04 -8.65
C ALA A 139 -7.42 -5.10 -9.75
N ILE A 140 -6.60 -5.01 -10.82
CA ILE A 140 -6.52 -6.07 -11.83
C ILE A 140 -6.07 -7.38 -11.19
N ALA A 141 -5.01 -7.36 -10.37
CA ALA A 141 -4.53 -8.56 -9.68
C ALA A 141 -5.63 -9.20 -8.80
N LYS A 142 -6.40 -8.41 -8.05
CA LYS A 142 -7.52 -8.90 -7.24
C LYS A 142 -8.62 -9.54 -8.10
N ILE A 143 -8.96 -8.94 -9.24
CA ILE A 143 -9.96 -9.48 -10.18
C ILE A 143 -9.50 -10.85 -10.71
N VAL A 144 -8.24 -10.96 -11.14
CA VAL A 144 -7.65 -12.21 -11.64
C VAL A 144 -7.64 -13.26 -10.53
N LEU A 145 -7.11 -12.94 -9.35
CA LEU A 145 -7.07 -13.86 -8.20
C LEU A 145 -8.45 -14.37 -7.78
N LYS A 146 -9.47 -13.48 -7.79
CA LYS A 146 -10.84 -13.87 -7.51
C LYS A 146 -11.40 -14.85 -8.55
N LYS A 147 -11.02 -14.69 -9.80
CA LYS A 147 -11.40 -15.63 -10.88
C LYS A 147 -10.72 -16.98 -10.74
N ILE A 148 -9.44 -17.00 -10.34
CA ILE A 148 -8.62 -18.21 -10.27
C ILE A 148 -8.87 -18.99 -8.98
N ILE A 149 -8.87 -18.32 -7.82
CA ILE A 149 -9.00 -18.93 -6.48
C ILE A 149 -10.47 -19.10 -6.08
N GLY A 150 -11.35 -18.22 -6.60
CA GLY A 150 -12.79 -18.28 -6.33
C GLY A 150 -13.22 -17.49 -5.09
N LYS A 151 -14.39 -17.87 -4.55
CA LYS A 151 -15.08 -17.13 -3.47
C LYS A 151 -14.32 -17.07 -2.14
N LYS A 152 -13.39 -17.98 -1.90
CA LYS A 152 -12.58 -18.03 -0.66
C LYS A 152 -11.51 -16.92 -0.63
N PHE A 153 -11.13 -16.38 -1.78
CA PHE A 153 -10.12 -15.34 -1.87
C PHE A 153 -10.63 -14.01 -1.33
N SER A 154 -9.89 -13.42 -0.39
CA SER A 154 -10.09 -12.04 0.04
C SER A 154 -8.79 -11.44 0.56
N ILE A 155 -8.63 -10.13 0.39
CA ILE A 155 -7.59 -9.34 1.05
C ILE A 155 -8.28 -8.19 1.76
N VAL A 156 -7.98 -8.05 3.06
CA VAL A 156 -8.56 -7.02 3.92
C VAL A 156 -7.44 -6.34 4.69
N GLY A 157 -7.36 -5.03 4.58
CA GLY A 157 -6.43 -4.21 5.33
C GLY A 157 -7.14 -3.35 6.37
N ALA A 158 -6.47 -3.12 7.50
CA ALA A 158 -6.96 -2.25 8.57
C ALA A 158 -5.81 -1.43 9.17
N VAL A 159 -6.12 -0.23 9.66
CA VAL A 159 -5.24 0.50 10.56
C VAL A 159 -5.40 -0.10 11.95
N THR A 160 -4.31 -0.62 12.52
CA THR A 160 -4.31 -1.21 13.87
C THR A 160 -3.71 -0.28 14.92
N GLN A 161 -2.97 0.74 14.46
CA GLN A 161 -2.45 1.80 15.33
C GLN A 161 -2.41 3.13 14.58
N LEU A 162 -2.87 4.19 15.24
CA LEU A 162 -2.83 5.57 14.76
C LEU A 162 -2.01 6.42 15.72
N GLY A 163 -0.80 6.80 15.33
CA GLY A 163 0.16 7.43 16.25
C GLY A 163 0.45 6.53 17.45
N ILE A 164 0.14 7.02 18.66
CA ILE A 164 0.30 6.28 19.91
C ILE A 164 -0.92 5.43 20.29
N MET A 165 -2.00 5.52 19.52
CA MET A 165 -3.29 4.90 19.85
C MET A 165 -3.44 3.57 19.10
N GLY A 166 -3.23 2.44 19.76
CA GLY A 166 -3.56 1.11 19.25
C GLY A 166 -5.05 0.81 19.31
N CYS A 167 -5.53 -0.13 18.47
CA CYS A 167 -6.85 -0.74 18.61
C CYS A 167 -6.75 -2.07 19.36
N ASN A 168 -7.88 -2.60 19.81
CA ASN A 168 -7.92 -3.95 20.37
C ASN A 168 -7.97 -4.97 19.21
N SER A 169 -6.86 -5.67 18.97
CA SER A 169 -6.73 -6.67 17.90
C SER A 169 -7.67 -7.86 18.06
N LEU A 170 -8.12 -8.18 19.30
CA LEU A 170 -9.09 -9.24 19.56
C LEU A 170 -10.50 -8.88 19.06
N LYS A 171 -10.77 -7.60 18.80
CA LYS A 171 -12.05 -7.09 18.26
C LYS A 171 -12.03 -6.88 16.74
N TRP A 172 -11.16 -7.61 16.03
CA TRP A 172 -11.09 -7.48 14.57
C TRP A 172 -12.42 -7.82 13.91
N ASN A 173 -12.97 -6.85 13.15
CA ASN A 173 -14.22 -6.99 12.43
C ASN A 173 -14.11 -6.39 11.01
N ASP A 174 -14.13 -7.25 9.99
CA ASP A 174 -14.03 -6.84 8.58
C ASP A 174 -15.13 -5.88 8.14
N LYS A 175 -16.35 -6.02 8.71
CA LYS A 175 -17.48 -5.13 8.38
C LYS A 175 -17.27 -3.74 8.94
N GLU A 176 -16.67 -3.64 10.14
CA GLU A 176 -16.41 -2.36 10.81
C GLU A 176 -15.32 -1.55 10.09
N ILE A 177 -14.28 -2.22 9.55
CA ILE A 177 -13.20 -1.58 8.79
C ILE A 177 -13.74 -0.66 7.70
N ARG A 178 -14.82 -1.06 7.03
CA ARG A 178 -15.40 -0.31 5.90
C ARG A 178 -16.45 0.73 6.32
N ARG A 179 -16.83 0.78 7.60
CA ARG A 179 -17.89 1.64 8.12
C ARG A 179 -17.38 2.92 8.77
N ASN A 180 -16.07 3.05 8.97
CA ASN A 180 -15.47 4.21 9.60
C ASN A 180 -14.36 4.81 8.74
N PRO A 181 -14.03 6.10 8.92
CA PRO A 181 -13.09 6.83 8.06
C PRO A 181 -11.62 6.45 8.28
N PHE A 182 -11.31 5.59 9.23
CA PHE A 182 -9.95 5.21 9.60
C PHE A 182 -9.56 3.82 9.12
N PHE A 183 -10.47 3.03 8.55
CA PHE A 183 -10.29 1.59 8.34
C PHE A 183 -9.94 0.87 9.65
N CYS A 184 -10.49 1.31 10.77
CA CYS A 184 -10.28 0.71 12.09
C CYS A 184 -11.12 -0.56 12.22
N PRO A 185 -10.55 -1.71 12.65
CA PRO A 185 -11.29 -2.95 12.82
C PRO A 185 -12.09 -3.00 14.12
N ASP A 186 -11.81 -2.10 15.06
CA ASP A 186 -12.42 -2.02 16.39
C ASP A 186 -13.26 -0.75 16.53
N LYS A 187 -14.59 -0.91 16.57
CA LYS A 187 -15.54 0.19 16.72
C LYS A 187 -15.28 1.05 17.97
N SER A 188 -14.82 0.43 19.06
CA SER A 188 -14.59 1.15 20.32
C SER A 188 -13.44 2.16 20.24
N SER A 189 -12.46 1.93 19.37
CA SER A 189 -11.30 2.81 19.17
C SER A 189 -11.59 4.04 18.30
N VAL A 190 -12.63 3.99 17.46
CA VAL A 190 -12.91 5.02 16.43
C VAL A 190 -13.04 6.43 17.03
N LYS A 191 -13.84 6.60 18.08
CA LYS A 191 -14.04 7.93 18.72
C LYS A 191 -12.76 8.48 19.36
N LEU A 192 -11.93 7.61 19.93
CA LEU A 192 -10.65 7.98 20.53
C LEU A 192 -9.67 8.46 19.44
N TRP A 193 -9.59 7.73 18.33
CA TRP A 193 -8.77 8.10 17.18
C TRP A 193 -9.22 9.40 16.53
N GLU A 194 -10.53 9.64 16.46
CA GLU A 194 -11.08 10.90 15.97
C GLU A 194 -10.59 12.09 16.82
N LYS A 195 -10.73 12.00 18.15
CA LYS A 195 -10.25 13.03 19.08
C LYS A 195 -8.75 13.25 18.97
N TYR A 196 -7.97 12.17 18.92
CA TYR A 196 -6.52 12.23 18.80
C TYR A 196 -6.09 12.92 17.51
N LEU A 197 -6.63 12.53 16.37
CA LEU A 197 -6.24 13.07 15.07
C LEU A 197 -6.67 14.53 14.88
N LEU A 198 -7.79 14.95 15.47
CA LEU A 198 -8.19 16.36 15.53
C LEU A 198 -7.18 17.19 16.35
N GLY A 199 -6.67 16.66 17.47
CA GLY A 199 -5.61 17.27 18.26
C GLY A 199 -4.32 17.44 17.46
N ILE A 200 -3.86 16.39 16.77
CA ILE A 200 -2.69 16.42 15.88
C ILE A 200 -2.85 17.46 14.78
N ARG A 201 -4.02 17.53 14.14
CA ARG A 201 -4.30 18.54 13.11
C ARG A 201 -4.29 19.96 13.69
N LYS A 202 -4.90 20.17 14.86
CA LYS A 202 -4.91 21.49 15.54
C LYS A 202 -3.51 21.96 15.91
N SER A 203 -2.60 21.06 16.29
CA SER A 203 -1.20 21.38 16.58
C SER A 203 -0.35 21.64 15.34
N GLY A 204 -0.90 21.54 14.13
CA GLY A 204 -0.15 21.70 12.87
C GLY A 204 0.85 20.59 12.57
N SER A 205 0.71 19.43 13.23
CA SER A 205 1.60 18.27 13.14
C SER A 205 0.97 17.13 12.32
N SER A 206 1.63 15.96 12.32
CA SER A 206 1.17 14.72 11.70
C SER A 206 1.53 13.51 12.58
N CYS A 207 0.87 12.39 12.38
CA CYS A 207 1.21 11.14 13.04
C CYS A 207 1.40 9.99 12.03
N GLY A 208 2.07 8.94 12.47
CA GLY A 208 2.22 7.69 11.75
C GLY A 208 1.06 6.74 11.99
N ALA A 209 1.14 5.55 11.40
CA ALA A 209 0.19 4.48 11.60
C ALA A 209 0.85 3.11 11.40
N VAL A 210 0.25 2.07 11.98
CA VAL A 210 0.52 0.68 11.63
C VAL A 210 -0.71 0.13 10.92
N ILE A 211 -0.47 -0.55 9.80
CA ILE A 211 -1.49 -1.20 8.99
C ILE A 211 -1.24 -2.69 9.03
N GLU A 212 -2.29 -3.48 9.28
CA GLU A 212 -2.27 -4.93 9.16
C GLU A 212 -3.09 -5.36 7.94
N LEU A 213 -2.58 -6.33 7.21
CA LEU A 213 -3.17 -6.91 6.00
C LEU A 213 -3.39 -8.40 6.23
N ARG A 214 -4.56 -8.87 5.89
CA ARG A 214 -4.95 -10.29 5.96
C ARG A 214 -5.38 -10.78 4.58
N ALA A 215 -4.66 -11.77 4.04
CA ALA A 215 -5.02 -12.41 2.77
C ALA A 215 -5.47 -13.85 3.04
N ARG A 216 -6.70 -14.16 2.63
CA ARG A 216 -7.38 -15.45 2.89
C ARG A 216 -7.61 -16.22 1.60
N GLY A 217 -7.71 -17.54 1.74
CA GLY A 217 -7.96 -18.45 0.62
C GLY A 217 -6.76 -18.66 -0.28
N ILE A 218 -5.58 -18.32 0.19
CA ILE A 218 -4.33 -18.51 -0.57
C ILE A 218 -3.97 -20.00 -0.56
N PRO A 219 -3.71 -20.61 -1.74
CA PRO A 219 -3.31 -22.01 -1.80
C PRO A 219 -1.95 -22.24 -1.15
N VAL A 220 -1.70 -23.48 -0.72
CA VAL A 220 -0.37 -23.93 -0.29
C VAL A 220 0.57 -23.92 -1.50
N GLY A 221 1.84 -23.60 -1.29
CA GLY A 221 2.89 -23.81 -2.30
C GLY A 221 3.33 -22.54 -3.04
N LEU A 222 2.79 -21.36 -2.73
CA LEU A 222 3.25 -20.12 -3.37
C LEU A 222 4.51 -19.60 -2.68
N GLY A 223 5.52 -19.26 -3.47
CA GLY A 223 6.81 -18.81 -2.99
C GLY A 223 7.93 -19.82 -3.25
N SER A 224 9.13 -19.47 -2.82
CA SER A 224 10.35 -20.28 -3.01
C SER A 224 11.16 -20.35 -1.72
N PRO A 225 12.00 -21.39 -1.54
CA PRO A 225 12.65 -21.62 -0.23
C PRO A 225 13.81 -20.68 0.10
N ILE A 226 14.46 -20.05 -0.90
CA ILE A 226 15.66 -19.22 -0.70
C ILE A 226 15.47 -17.83 -1.28
N TYR A 227 15.49 -17.69 -2.60
CA TYR A 227 15.25 -16.42 -3.29
C TYR A 227 13.80 -16.35 -3.76
N SER A 228 13.21 -15.16 -3.73
CA SER A 228 11.77 -14.99 -3.99
C SER A 228 10.86 -15.74 -3.00
N LYS A 229 11.29 -15.81 -1.75
CA LYS A 229 10.41 -16.19 -0.65
C LYS A 229 9.17 -15.30 -0.67
N LEU A 230 8.00 -15.87 -0.40
CA LEU A 230 6.74 -15.12 -0.38
C LEU A 230 6.77 -13.99 0.66
N ASP A 231 7.31 -14.24 1.85
CA ASP A 231 7.50 -13.22 2.90
C ASP A 231 8.44 -12.09 2.47
N ALA A 232 9.56 -12.42 1.80
CA ALA A 232 10.51 -11.45 1.30
C ALA A 232 9.91 -10.59 0.17
N ASP A 233 9.17 -11.18 -0.77
CA ASP A 233 8.51 -10.45 -1.85
C ASP A 233 7.37 -9.55 -1.31
N ILE A 234 6.60 -10.02 -0.32
CA ILE A 234 5.60 -9.20 0.40
C ILE A 234 6.29 -8.04 1.13
N ALA A 235 7.36 -8.33 1.87
CA ALA A 235 8.11 -7.29 2.60
C ALA A 235 8.68 -6.23 1.65
N SER A 236 9.27 -6.64 0.54
CA SER A 236 9.77 -5.75 -0.52
C SER A 236 8.67 -4.89 -1.12
N ALA A 237 7.52 -5.48 -1.44
CA ALA A 237 6.36 -4.80 -1.98
C ALA A 237 5.84 -3.72 -1.03
N LEU A 238 5.64 -4.07 0.24
CA LEU A 238 5.14 -3.15 1.27
C LEU A 238 6.18 -2.07 1.62
N MET A 239 7.47 -2.41 1.72
CA MET A 239 8.55 -1.44 1.96
C MET A 239 8.68 -0.43 0.83
N SER A 240 8.31 -0.80 -0.40
CA SER A 240 8.31 0.11 -1.56
C SER A 240 7.24 1.20 -1.49
N ILE A 241 6.23 1.07 -0.62
CA ILE A 241 5.18 2.07 -0.44
C ILE A 241 5.77 3.33 0.21
N ASN A 242 5.39 4.50 -0.31
CA ASN A 242 5.86 5.77 0.21
C ASN A 242 5.62 5.88 1.73
N ALA A 243 6.63 6.36 2.46
CA ALA A 243 6.63 6.56 3.91
C ALA A 243 6.64 5.28 4.78
N VAL A 244 6.65 4.09 4.21
CA VAL A 244 6.84 2.84 4.98
C VAL A 244 8.25 2.78 5.54
N LYS A 245 8.40 2.28 6.78
CA LYS A 245 9.66 2.19 7.53
C LYS A 245 9.90 0.86 8.23
N GLY A 246 8.92 0.00 8.25
CA GLY A 246 9.04 -1.35 8.81
C GLY A 246 7.94 -2.24 8.27
N VAL A 247 8.25 -3.53 8.14
CA VAL A 247 7.31 -4.59 7.73
C VAL A 247 7.51 -5.78 8.65
N ASN A 248 6.41 -6.40 9.06
CA ASN A 248 6.39 -7.65 9.80
C ASN A 248 5.53 -8.68 9.06
N ILE A 249 5.91 -9.95 9.17
CA ILE A 249 5.11 -11.10 8.71
C ILE A 249 4.76 -11.93 9.95
N GLY A 250 3.49 -12.26 10.14
CA GLY A 250 3.03 -12.96 11.33
C GLY A 250 3.38 -12.23 12.63
N ALA A 251 4.01 -12.91 13.58
CA ALA A 251 4.47 -12.31 14.82
C ALA A 251 5.61 -11.28 14.64
N GLY A 252 6.27 -11.26 13.45
CA GLY A 252 7.27 -10.28 13.09
C GLY A 252 8.40 -10.18 14.12
N MET A 253 8.77 -8.95 14.50
CA MET A 253 9.80 -8.71 15.52
C MET A 253 9.44 -9.31 16.88
N GLY A 254 8.16 -9.55 17.18
CA GLY A 254 7.70 -10.22 18.39
C GLY A 254 8.18 -11.66 18.51
N SER A 255 8.51 -12.33 17.41
CA SER A 255 9.04 -13.71 17.42
C SER A 255 10.32 -13.85 18.22
N ALA A 256 11.12 -12.78 18.34
CA ALA A 256 12.38 -12.80 19.12
C ALA A 256 12.17 -12.96 20.63
N TYR A 257 10.95 -12.74 21.12
CA TYR A 257 10.59 -12.88 22.54
C TYR A 257 9.90 -14.20 22.87
N LEU A 258 9.61 -15.03 21.84
CA LEU A 258 8.91 -16.30 22.00
C LEU A 258 9.90 -17.46 22.15
N THR A 259 9.53 -18.45 22.96
CA THR A 259 10.21 -19.74 22.97
C THR A 259 9.86 -20.54 21.71
N GLY A 260 10.58 -21.65 21.46
CA GLY A 260 10.30 -22.52 20.32
C GLY A 260 8.87 -23.08 20.35
N GLU A 261 8.37 -23.45 21.52
CA GLU A 261 7.01 -23.96 21.73
C GLU A 261 5.95 -22.87 21.48
N GLU A 262 6.17 -21.66 21.98
CA GLU A 262 5.25 -20.53 21.80
C GLU A 262 5.16 -20.06 20.36
N ASN A 263 6.28 -20.16 19.62
CA ASN A 263 6.35 -19.78 18.22
C ASN A 263 5.88 -20.89 17.27
N SER A 264 5.75 -22.13 17.73
CA SER A 264 5.37 -23.26 16.90
C SER A 264 3.89 -23.21 16.53
N ASP A 265 3.59 -23.17 15.24
CA ASP A 265 2.22 -23.34 14.72
C ASP A 265 1.92 -24.83 14.57
N GLU A 266 1.48 -25.47 15.67
CA GLU A 266 1.20 -26.91 15.69
C GLU A 266 0.21 -27.35 14.62
N ILE A 267 0.57 -28.39 13.87
CA ILE A 267 -0.21 -28.93 12.76
C ILE A 267 -1.09 -30.09 13.28
N ARG A 268 -2.33 -30.14 12.83
CA ARG A 268 -3.28 -31.21 13.11
C ARG A 268 -3.88 -31.74 11.82
N GLY A 269 -3.93 -33.05 11.71
CA GLY A 269 -4.59 -33.78 10.62
C GLY A 269 -5.87 -34.46 11.13
N GLY A 270 -6.89 -34.52 10.30
CA GLY A 270 -8.13 -35.24 10.58
C GLY A 270 -9.15 -35.14 9.45
N ALA A 271 -9.82 -36.23 9.12
CA ALA A 271 -10.84 -36.30 8.05
C ALA A 271 -10.39 -35.68 6.71
N GLY A 272 -9.13 -35.90 6.33
CA GLY A 272 -8.57 -35.34 5.07
C GLY A 272 -8.29 -33.85 5.09
N LYS A 273 -8.38 -33.18 6.24
CA LYS A 273 -8.10 -31.75 6.38
C LYS A 273 -6.88 -31.51 7.28
N ILE A 274 -6.06 -30.55 6.88
CA ILE A 274 -4.95 -30.04 7.67
C ILE A 274 -5.39 -28.71 8.30
N SER A 275 -5.09 -28.54 9.59
CA SER A 275 -5.34 -27.30 10.33
C SER A 275 -4.15 -26.95 11.21
N PHE A 276 -4.07 -25.69 11.62
CA PHE A 276 -3.04 -25.18 12.49
C PHE A 276 -3.68 -24.61 13.76
N LYS A 277 -3.05 -24.77 14.92
CA LYS A 277 -3.55 -24.26 16.20
C LYS A 277 -3.30 -22.75 16.37
N SER A 278 -2.28 -22.22 15.70
CA SER A 278 -1.89 -20.80 15.71
C SER A 278 -1.40 -20.36 14.34
N ASN A 279 -1.04 -19.11 14.18
CA ASN A 279 -0.51 -18.54 12.94
C ASN A 279 0.58 -17.49 13.24
N LYS A 280 1.59 -17.88 14.02
CA LYS A 280 2.73 -17.04 14.37
C LYS A 280 3.61 -16.73 13.16
N ALA A 281 3.74 -17.72 12.27
CA ALA A 281 4.47 -17.58 11.01
C ALA A 281 3.73 -16.69 9.98
N GLY A 282 2.48 -16.31 10.24
CA GLY A 282 1.71 -15.45 9.33
C GLY A 282 1.37 -16.09 7.99
N GLY A 283 1.13 -17.40 7.97
CA GLY A 283 0.72 -18.17 6.78
C GLY A 283 1.86 -18.54 5.84
N ILE A 284 3.12 -18.34 6.24
CA ILE A 284 4.30 -18.58 5.39
C ILE A 284 5.34 -19.38 6.19
N LEU A 285 5.72 -20.55 5.70
CA LEU A 285 6.72 -21.42 6.30
C LEU A 285 7.85 -21.67 5.27
N GLY A 286 9.09 -21.39 5.65
CA GLY A 286 10.24 -21.55 4.76
C GLY A 286 10.15 -20.71 3.47
N GLY A 287 9.42 -19.60 3.48
CA GLY A 287 9.21 -18.74 2.31
C GLY A 287 8.05 -19.18 1.39
N ILE A 288 7.28 -20.20 1.81
CA ILE A 288 6.21 -20.82 1.01
C ILE A 288 4.89 -20.71 1.77
N SER A 289 3.78 -20.42 1.09
CA SER A 289 2.45 -20.32 1.70
C SER A 289 1.99 -21.65 2.28
N SER A 290 1.48 -21.64 3.51
CA SER A 290 1.01 -22.83 4.25
C SER A 290 -0.49 -23.13 4.03
N GLY A 291 -1.21 -22.27 3.33
CA GLY A 291 -2.67 -22.35 3.21
C GLY A 291 -3.43 -21.63 4.33
N GLN A 292 -2.74 -21.19 5.38
CA GLN A 292 -3.30 -20.31 6.41
C GLN A 292 -3.50 -18.89 5.87
N GLU A 293 -4.18 -18.06 6.64
CA GLU A 293 -4.27 -16.62 6.37
C GLU A 293 -2.88 -16.00 6.37
N ILE A 294 -2.51 -15.30 5.29
CA ILE A 294 -1.29 -14.52 5.26
C ILE A 294 -1.52 -13.23 6.04
N ILE A 295 -0.71 -13.02 7.07
CA ILE A 295 -0.75 -11.83 7.94
C ILE A 295 0.54 -11.05 7.76
N ALA A 296 0.43 -9.81 7.28
CA ALA A 296 1.53 -8.87 7.18
C ALA A 296 1.15 -7.53 7.78
N SER A 297 2.08 -6.86 8.43
CA SER A 297 1.86 -5.49 8.90
C SER A 297 2.99 -4.57 8.51
N PHE A 298 2.70 -3.27 8.39
CA PHE A 298 3.71 -2.29 8.05
C PHE A 298 3.48 -0.95 8.74
N ALA A 299 4.59 -0.29 9.09
CA ALA A 299 4.60 1.00 9.75
C ALA A 299 4.81 2.14 8.76
N VAL A 300 3.92 3.11 8.79
CA VAL A 300 3.98 4.33 7.98
C VAL A 300 4.39 5.50 8.86
N LYS A 301 5.48 6.17 8.51
CA LYS A 301 5.95 7.35 9.28
C LYS A 301 5.01 8.54 9.13
N PRO A 302 5.06 9.52 10.05
CA PRO A 302 4.33 10.78 9.93
C PRO A 302 4.67 11.52 8.63
N THR A 303 3.71 12.26 8.09
CA THR A 303 3.91 13.13 6.93
C THR A 303 4.93 14.21 7.25
N SER A 304 5.94 14.38 6.39
CA SER A 304 7.03 15.35 6.60
C SER A 304 6.60 16.80 6.33
N SER A 305 5.52 17.01 5.59
CA SER A 305 4.99 18.34 5.26
C SER A 305 4.03 18.77 6.37
N ILE A 306 4.53 19.59 7.31
CA ILE A 306 3.78 20.07 8.47
C ILE A 306 3.86 21.61 8.58
N LEU A 307 2.91 22.20 9.32
CA LEU A 307 2.87 23.64 9.54
C LEU A 307 3.94 24.12 10.51
N ASN A 308 4.34 23.27 11.45
CA ASN A 308 5.37 23.60 12.43
C ASN A 308 6.71 23.86 11.74
N SER A 309 7.34 24.99 12.04
CA SER A 309 8.64 25.37 11.49
C SER A 309 9.73 24.37 11.88
N ARG A 310 10.53 23.95 10.90
CA ARG A 310 11.65 23.01 11.06
C ARG A 310 12.94 23.59 10.48
N GLU A 311 14.05 23.26 11.06
CA GLU A 311 15.36 23.60 10.52
C GLU A 311 15.69 22.75 9.30
N THR A 312 16.33 23.34 8.31
CA THR A 312 16.71 22.68 7.07
C THR A 312 17.84 23.48 6.36
N ILE A 313 18.20 23.03 5.17
CA ILE A 313 19.12 23.74 4.27
C ILE A 313 18.43 24.09 2.94
N ASN A 314 18.96 25.11 2.29
CA ASN A 314 18.60 25.41 0.91
C ASN A 314 19.51 24.64 -0.10
N LYS A 315 19.24 24.78 -1.41
CA LYS A 315 20.04 24.16 -2.48
C LYS A 315 21.54 24.53 -2.46
N LYS A 316 21.90 25.68 -1.86
CA LYS A 316 23.30 26.14 -1.70
C LYS A 316 23.95 25.64 -0.41
N GLY A 317 23.27 24.76 0.36
CA GLY A 317 23.79 24.22 1.63
C GLY A 317 23.70 25.16 2.82
N LYS A 318 23.09 26.34 2.70
CA LYS A 318 22.93 27.31 3.81
C LYS A 318 21.76 26.95 4.71
N ASN A 319 21.97 27.01 6.02
CA ASN A 319 20.93 26.79 7.05
C ASN A 319 19.76 27.76 6.86
N THR A 320 18.55 27.24 7.02
CA THR A 320 17.30 27.99 6.92
C THR A 320 16.19 27.29 7.68
N LYS A 321 15.01 27.88 7.73
CA LYS A 321 13.79 27.27 8.30
C LYS A 321 12.75 27.06 7.21
N ILE A 322 11.93 26.03 7.40
CA ILE A 322 10.84 25.70 6.50
C ILE A 322 9.55 25.40 7.30
N SER A 323 8.43 25.93 6.81
CA SER A 323 7.08 25.57 7.19
C SER A 323 6.32 25.27 5.93
N VAL A 324 5.60 24.15 5.88
CA VAL A 324 4.92 23.72 4.65
C VAL A 324 3.44 23.99 4.77
N LYS A 325 3.01 25.09 4.16
CA LYS A 325 1.58 25.46 4.05
C LYS A 325 1.00 24.66 2.88
N GLY A 326 0.27 23.60 3.15
CA GLY A 326 -0.32 22.80 2.06
C GLY A 326 -1.42 21.87 2.60
N ARG A 327 -2.11 21.23 1.66
CA ARG A 327 -3.22 20.30 1.95
C ARG A 327 -2.66 18.89 2.14
N HIS A 328 -2.02 18.64 3.29
CA HIS A 328 -1.42 17.34 3.60
C HIS A 328 -2.34 16.49 4.48
N ASP A 329 -2.20 15.17 4.36
CA ASP A 329 -2.86 14.24 5.27
C ASP A 329 -2.25 14.38 6.67
N PRO A 330 -3.03 14.55 7.75
CA PRO A 330 -2.50 14.49 9.12
C PRO A 330 -2.00 13.08 9.47
N CYS A 331 -2.53 12.05 8.80
CA CYS A 331 -2.02 10.69 8.82
C CYS A 331 -2.19 10.03 7.45
N VAL A 332 -1.09 9.83 6.72
CA VAL A 332 -1.12 9.19 5.41
C VAL A 332 -1.37 7.68 5.49
N GLY A 333 -1.20 7.08 6.67
CA GLY A 333 -1.43 5.64 6.91
C GLY A 333 -2.86 5.19 6.62
N ILE A 334 -3.86 6.05 6.83
CA ILE A 334 -5.26 5.73 6.48
C ILE A 334 -5.38 5.37 4.99
N ARG A 335 -4.72 6.13 4.12
CA ARG A 335 -4.72 5.88 2.67
C ARG A 335 -3.78 4.75 2.25
N ALA A 336 -2.89 4.32 3.13
CA ALA A 336 -1.98 3.21 2.86
C ALA A 336 -2.67 1.84 2.89
N VAL A 337 -3.84 1.72 3.52
CA VAL A 337 -4.61 0.47 3.59
C VAL A 337 -4.90 -0.11 2.19
N PRO A 338 -5.63 0.57 1.29
CA PRO A 338 -5.89 0.04 -0.05
C PRO A 338 -4.63 -0.13 -0.90
N ILE A 339 -3.55 0.62 -0.61
CA ILE A 339 -2.27 0.46 -1.30
C ILE A 339 -1.61 -0.85 -0.88
N GLY A 340 -1.58 -1.15 0.42
CA GLY A 340 -1.07 -2.43 0.94
C GLY A 340 -1.85 -3.62 0.39
N GLU A 341 -3.19 -3.55 0.39
CA GLU A 341 -4.04 -4.58 -0.22
C GLU A 341 -3.69 -4.81 -1.72
N ALA A 342 -3.46 -3.73 -2.47
CA ALA A 342 -3.09 -3.80 -3.88
C ALA A 342 -1.72 -4.46 -4.09
N MET A 343 -0.72 -4.07 -3.29
CA MET A 343 0.63 -4.61 -3.42
C MET A 343 0.71 -6.09 -3.06
N ILE A 344 0.02 -6.53 -1.98
CA ILE A 344 -0.08 -7.98 -1.66
C ILE A 344 -0.78 -8.74 -2.79
N ALA A 345 -1.84 -8.19 -3.39
CA ALA A 345 -2.52 -8.84 -4.50
C ALA A 345 -1.58 -9.06 -5.71
N CYS A 346 -0.76 -8.05 -6.04
CA CYS A 346 0.23 -8.17 -7.10
C CYS A 346 1.26 -9.27 -6.81
N VAL A 347 1.79 -9.32 -5.56
CA VAL A 347 2.75 -10.37 -5.15
C VAL A 347 2.11 -11.76 -5.22
N ILE A 348 0.92 -11.93 -4.67
CA ILE A 348 0.25 -13.24 -4.66
C ILE A 348 -0.04 -13.71 -6.08
N LEU A 349 -0.50 -12.82 -6.97
CA LEU A 349 -0.76 -13.21 -8.36
C LEU A 349 0.54 -13.58 -9.09
N ASP A 350 1.59 -12.80 -8.92
CA ASP A 350 2.90 -13.07 -9.52
C ASP A 350 3.44 -14.42 -9.05
N GLN A 351 3.43 -14.70 -7.74
CA GLN A 351 3.83 -15.97 -7.15
C GLN A 351 2.94 -17.14 -7.60
N TYR A 352 1.63 -16.91 -7.74
CA TYR A 352 0.72 -17.92 -8.25
C TYR A 352 1.07 -18.33 -9.70
N MET A 353 1.35 -17.32 -10.54
CA MET A 353 1.71 -17.57 -11.94
C MET A 353 3.07 -18.27 -12.06
N MET A 354 4.06 -17.88 -11.23
CA MET A 354 5.35 -18.57 -11.16
C MET A 354 5.19 -20.03 -10.72
N ASN A 355 4.38 -20.27 -9.68
CA ASN A 355 4.08 -21.64 -9.23
C ASN A 355 3.44 -22.48 -10.34
N LYS A 356 2.47 -21.93 -11.07
CA LYS A 356 1.84 -22.61 -12.20
C LYS A 356 2.81 -22.90 -13.34
N ALA A 357 3.77 -22.03 -13.59
CA ALA A 357 4.78 -22.27 -14.63
C ALA A 357 5.81 -23.36 -14.23
N GLN A 358 6.02 -23.58 -12.93
CA GLN A 358 7.01 -24.52 -12.43
C GLN A 358 6.42 -25.87 -12.01
N CYS A 359 5.23 -25.90 -11.43
CA CYS A 359 4.69 -27.05 -10.70
C CYS A 359 3.38 -27.62 -11.27
N SER A 360 2.95 -27.18 -12.47
CA SER A 360 1.71 -27.69 -13.14
C SER A 360 1.97 -28.73 -14.17
#